data_1fa249f883fd1e0ee4ea0f4749fb74c1
#
_entry.id   1fa249f883fd1e0ee4ea0f4749fb74c1
#
_cell.length_a   1.000
_cell.length_b   1.000
_cell.length_c   1.000
_cell.angle_alpha   90.00
_cell.angle_beta   90.00
_cell.angle_gamma   90.00
#
_symmetry.space_group_name_H-M   'P 1'
#
loop_
_entity.id
_entity.type
_entity.pdbx_description
1 polymer ?
#
loop_
_entity_poly.entity_id
_entity_poly.type
_entity_poly.pdbx_seq_one_letter_code
_entity_poly.pdbx_strand_id
1 'polypeptide(L)'
;MSAAPVRDVPGFDDLGLDWLRARGSVKWHRPERDVMPAWVADMDFPIPPPVVDALREAVDGRDLGYPDWPDGSPLRTAFAKRMAERFGWAASAHRVREQTDLIQCLQLVLHLATSDGDAVAVQTPDYPPFLATLRTMNRRTMPVPMLDTDDGWRMDFAALDTAVKRAGCKALVLVNPHNPTGRVLTREELGEIAAIARRHDLLVVSDEIHAELAYAPHRHIPFASLSDDAARRTVTLTSATKAFNLAAIRCAVTHYGPDRLLALRDAQPPDLYGTVSPLGVTATLAAWEHGDAWQRDLLTVLDRNRRRVHAALRDRLPPLRHHLPEATYLAWLDTRPLGLSEPPVEKVLRDGRVLLDGGTPFGPDSDGFLRLNFATSRQVLEEILDRVARVLGGQEG
;
A
#
# COMPACT_ATOMS: atom_id res chain seq x y z
N MET A 1 -15.11 9.00 30.22
CA MET A 1 -14.26 7.83 30.52
C MET A 1 -12.83 8.27 30.26
N SER A 2 -11.97 8.30 31.28
CA SER A 2 -10.53 8.63 31.10
C SER A 2 -9.88 7.57 30.21
N ALA A 3 -9.31 7.99 29.10
CA ALA A 3 -8.53 7.11 28.25
C ALA A 3 -7.38 6.52 29.08
N ALA A 4 -7.19 5.21 29.05
CA ALA A 4 -6.06 4.56 29.69
C ALA A 4 -4.75 5.20 29.18
N PRO A 5 -3.72 5.35 30.04
CA PRO A 5 -2.47 5.96 29.62
C PRO A 5 -1.89 5.15 28.45
N VAL A 6 -1.62 5.87 27.35
CA VAL A 6 -1.03 5.31 26.14
C VAL A 6 0.40 4.89 26.47
N ARG A 7 0.66 3.56 26.51
CA ARG A 7 2.00 3.02 26.77
C ARG A 7 2.88 3.16 25.54
N ASP A 8 4.14 3.55 25.76
CA ASP A 8 5.17 3.45 24.74
C ASP A 8 5.48 1.97 24.46
N VAL A 9 5.73 1.66 23.18
CA VAL A 9 6.11 0.32 22.73
C VAL A 9 7.60 0.32 22.46
N PRO A 10 8.41 -0.44 23.22
CA PRO A 10 9.85 -0.51 23.02
C PRO A 10 10.21 -0.90 21.57
N GLY A 11 11.24 -0.28 21.02
CA GLY A 11 11.64 -0.47 19.62
C GLY A 11 10.83 0.32 18.59
N PHE A 12 9.72 0.96 19.01
CA PHE A 12 8.88 1.80 18.14
C PHE A 12 8.82 3.26 18.62
N ASP A 13 8.84 3.53 19.91
CA ASP A 13 8.71 4.88 20.46
C ASP A 13 10.02 5.49 20.98
N ASP A 14 11.05 4.69 21.16
CA ASP A 14 12.40 5.09 21.61
C ASP A 14 13.33 5.52 20.47
N LEU A 15 12.76 5.91 19.33
CA LEU A 15 13.52 6.32 18.15
C LEU A 15 13.96 7.79 18.26
N GLY A 16 15.25 8.00 18.45
CA GLY A 16 15.83 9.34 18.49
C GLY A 16 15.95 9.97 17.09
N LEU A 17 15.76 11.30 17.00
CA LEU A 17 15.86 12.04 15.73
C LEU A 17 17.23 11.89 15.08
N ASP A 18 18.32 11.82 15.84
CA ASP A 18 19.66 11.65 15.30
C ASP A 18 19.83 10.30 14.62
N TRP A 19 19.27 9.24 15.20
CA TRP A 19 19.25 7.91 14.57
C TRP A 19 18.44 7.90 13.27
N LEU A 20 17.27 8.55 13.28
CA LEU A 20 16.43 8.67 12.08
C LEU A 20 17.14 9.45 10.96
N ARG A 21 17.79 10.56 11.30
CA ARG A 21 18.54 11.41 10.36
C ARG A 21 19.81 10.75 9.82
N ALA A 22 20.37 9.79 10.53
CA ALA A 22 21.52 9.01 10.08
C ALA A 22 21.16 7.89 9.09
N ARG A 23 19.85 7.62 8.88
CA ARG A 23 19.39 6.58 7.96
C ARG A 23 19.63 6.98 6.51
N GLY A 24 20.12 6.04 5.69
CA GLY A 24 20.29 6.21 4.24
C GLY A 24 19.00 6.07 3.42
N SER A 25 17.83 5.86 4.05
CA SER A 25 16.56 5.73 3.33
C SER A 25 16.12 7.06 2.72
N VAL A 26 15.46 6.99 1.56
CA VAL A 26 15.00 8.18 0.84
C VAL A 26 14.09 9.08 1.69
N LYS A 27 13.37 8.52 2.66
CA LYS A 27 12.45 9.26 3.52
C LYS A 27 13.19 10.36 4.30
N TRP A 28 14.29 10.01 4.96
CA TRP A 28 15.07 10.93 5.82
C TRP A 28 16.27 11.56 5.15
N HIS A 29 16.82 10.92 4.11
CA HIS A 29 18.02 11.40 3.44
C HIS A 29 17.75 12.52 2.41
N ARG A 30 16.58 12.48 1.75
CA ARG A 30 16.24 13.41 0.66
C ARG A 30 15.88 14.82 1.13
N PRO A 31 15.06 15.00 2.21
CA PRO A 31 14.73 16.34 2.70
C PRO A 31 15.93 17.04 3.35
N GLU A 32 15.85 18.36 3.44
CA GLU A 32 16.78 19.12 4.28
C GLU A 32 16.69 18.68 5.74
N ARG A 33 17.80 18.88 6.48
CA ARG A 33 17.94 18.29 7.83
C ARG A 33 16.90 18.76 8.86
N ASP A 34 16.37 19.95 8.71
CA ASP A 34 15.34 20.54 9.60
C ASP A 34 13.90 20.22 9.17
N VAL A 35 13.72 19.58 8.02
CA VAL A 35 12.43 19.13 7.51
C VAL A 35 12.04 17.78 8.12
N MET A 36 10.83 17.70 8.65
CA MET A 36 10.25 16.46 9.16
C MET A 36 9.56 15.68 8.01
N PRO A 37 10.02 14.46 7.68
CA PRO A 37 9.45 13.71 6.56
C PRO A 37 8.24 12.86 6.99
N ALA A 38 7.11 13.08 6.36
CA ALA A 38 5.91 12.26 6.49
C ALA A 38 5.24 11.99 5.12
N TRP A 39 6.04 11.81 4.07
CA TRP A 39 5.63 11.72 2.67
C TRP A 39 5.59 10.29 2.15
N VAL A 40 6.73 9.69 1.83
CA VAL A 40 6.82 8.36 1.22
C VAL A 40 6.26 7.27 2.14
N ALA A 41 5.63 6.26 1.54
CA ALA A 41 5.08 5.11 2.27
C ALA A 41 6.19 4.13 2.70
N ASP A 42 7.03 4.60 3.64
CA ASP A 42 8.10 3.87 4.32
C ASP A 42 8.02 4.16 5.82
N MET A 43 8.31 3.18 6.66
CA MET A 43 8.19 3.33 8.10
C MET A 43 9.51 3.76 8.74
N ASP A 44 9.44 4.45 9.87
CA ASP A 44 10.62 4.83 10.63
C ASP A 44 11.14 3.71 11.54
N PHE A 45 10.38 2.67 11.75
CA PHE A 45 10.68 1.58 12.66
C PHE A 45 11.82 0.66 12.16
N PRO A 46 12.59 0.05 13.06
CA PRO A 46 13.49 -1.04 12.70
C PRO A 46 12.72 -2.20 12.08
N ILE A 47 13.39 -2.96 11.22
CA ILE A 47 12.82 -4.20 10.66
C ILE A 47 12.71 -5.28 11.76
N PRO A 48 11.84 -6.31 11.59
CA PRO A 48 11.66 -7.37 12.58
C PRO A 48 12.97 -8.08 12.91
N PRO A 49 13.28 -8.33 14.21
CA PRO A 49 14.49 -9.05 14.60
C PRO A 49 14.70 -10.39 13.88
N PRO A 50 13.68 -11.27 13.69
CA PRO A 50 13.86 -12.51 12.95
C PRO A 50 14.34 -12.32 11.50
N VAL A 51 13.97 -11.21 10.87
CA VAL A 51 14.44 -10.88 9.52
C VAL A 51 15.92 -10.48 9.54
N VAL A 52 16.32 -9.71 10.55
CA VAL A 52 17.75 -9.33 10.74
C VAL A 52 18.59 -10.57 10.94
N ASP A 53 18.15 -11.49 11.80
CA ASP A 53 18.89 -12.72 12.13
C ASP A 53 19.01 -13.64 10.91
N ALA A 54 17.92 -13.86 10.16
CA ALA A 54 17.93 -14.66 8.95
C ALA A 54 18.85 -14.08 7.86
N LEU A 55 18.87 -12.76 7.69
CA LEU A 55 19.78 -12.10 6.73
C LEU A 55 21.24 -12.22 7.17
N ARG A 56 21.53 -12.08 8.46
CA ARG A 56 22.89 -12.29 8.99
C ARG A 56 23.36 -13.72 8.77
N GLU A 57 22.54 -14.70 9.10
CA GLU A 57 22.85 -16.11 8.88
C GLU A 57 23.14 -16.40 7.41
N ALA A 58 22.34 -15.88 6.49
CA ALA A 58 22.54 -16.05 5.05
C ALA A 58 23.88 -15.45 4.57
N VAL A 59 24.27 -14.27 5.11
CA VAL A 59 25.56 -13.62 4.76
C VAL A 59 26.73 -14.32 5.42
N ASP A 60 26.61 -14.72 6.68
CA ASP A 60 27.67 -15.42 7.43
C ASP A 60 27.94 -16.82 6.89
N GLY A 61 26.95 -17.46 6.29
CA GLY A 61 27.07 -18.73 5.55
C GLY A 61 27.96 -18.64 4.31
N ARG A 62 28.21 -17.42 3.80
CA ARG A 62 29.09 -17.12 2.65
C ARG A 62 28.74 -17.86 1.36
N ASP A 63 27.49 -18.34 1.25
CA ASP A 63 26.97 -19.00 0.05
C ASP A 63 25.86 -18.13 -0.56
N LEU A 64 26.23 -17.30 -1.52
CA LEU A 64 25.35 -16.42 -2.28
C LEU A 64 25.36 -16.80 -3.77
N GLY A 65 25.57 -18.08 -4.06
CA GLY A 65 25.47 -18.65 -5.42
C GLY A 65 24.02 -18.67 -5.94
N TYR A 66 23.86 -19.23 -7.13
CA TYR A 66 22.52 -19.43 -7.69
C TYR A 66 21.73 -20.43 -6.85
N PRO A 67 20.51 -20.09 -6.41
CA PRO A 67 19.72 -21.01 -5.62
C PRO A 67 19.24 -22.20 -6.46
N ASP A 68 19.22 -23.38 -5.87
CA ASP A 68 18.63 -24.57 -6.46
C ASP A 68 17.20 -24.76 -5.90
N TRP A 69 16.19 -24.36 -6.68
CA TRP A 69 14.78 -24.47 -6.34
C TRP A 69 14.03 -25.24 -7.44
N PRO A 70 14.18 -26.57 -7.54
CA PRO A 70 13.61 -27.35 -8.64
C PRO A 70 12.09 -27.24 -8.74
N ASP A 71 11.40 -27.07 -7.59
CA ASP A 71 9.95 -26.89 -7.51
C ASP A 71 9.52 -25.41 -7.50
N GLY A 72 10.44 -24.49 -7.80
CA GLY A 72 10.28 -23.06 -7.69
C GLY A 72 10.63 -22.52 -6.30
N SER A 73 10.66 -21.21 -6.16
CA SER A 73 11.03 -20.53 -4.92
C SER A 73 10.14 -20.97 -3.73
N PRO A 74 10.71 -21.14 -2.53
CA PRO A 74 9.95 -21.47 -1.31
C PRO A 74 8.90 -20.41 -0.95
N LEU A 75 8.99 -19.20 -1.50
CA LEU A 75 7.96 -18.16 -1.35
C LEU A 75 6.58 -18.61 -1.85
N ARG A 76 6.50 -19.49 -2.84
CA ARG A 76 5.24 -19.98 -3.40
C ARG A 76 4.41 -20.72 -2.33
N THR A 77 5.06 -21.63 -1.64
CA THR A 77 4.43 -22.38 -0.55
C THR A 77 4.18 -21.50 0.67
N ALA A 78 5.14 -20.62 1.02
CA ALA A 78 4.98 -19.69 2.13
C ALA A 78 3.81 -18.71 1.90
N PHE A 79 3.65 -18.19 0.69
CA PHE A 79 2.51 -17.37 0.32
C PHE A 79 1.19 -18.13 0.50
N ALA A 80 1.07 -19.35 -0.06
CA ALA A 80 -0.15 -20.14 0.04
C ALA A 80 -0.52 -20.42 1.51
N LYS A 81 0.47 -20.78 2.33
CA LYS A 81 0.30 -20.95 3.78
C LYS A 81 -0.16 -19.66 4.45
N ARG A 82 0.51 -18.53 4.16
CA ARG A 82 0.18 -17.21 4.75
C ARG A 82 -1.24 -16.78 4.41
N MET A 83 -1.67 -16.95 3.17
CA MET A 83 -3.04 -16.62 2.72
C MET A 83 -4.08 -17.47 3.43
N ALA A 84 -3.82 -18.77 3.60
CA ALA A 84 -4.73 -19.66 4.30
C ALA A 84 -4.85 -19.30 5.80
N GLU A 85 -3.75 -19.07 6.47
CA GLU A 85 -3.70 -18.78 7.92
C GLU A 85 -4.25 -17.39 8.27
N ARG A 86 -3.95 -16.37 7.46
CA ARG A 86 -4.33 -14.97 7.77
C ARG A 86 -5.70 -14.59 7.23
N PHE A 87 -6.09 -15.11 6.09
CA PHE A 87 -7.27 -14.66 5.35
C PHE A 87 -8.25 -15.79 5.01
N GLY A 88 -7.92 -17.05 5.33
CA GLY A 88 -8.77 -18.21 5.02
C GLY A 88 -8.85 -18.51 3.51
N TRP A 89 -7.90 -18.01 2.71
CA TRP A 89 -7.86 -18.24 1.28
C TRP A 89 -6.92 -19.38 0.91
N ALA A 90 -7.48 -20.47 0.36
CA ALA A 90 -6.73 -21.63 -0.13
C ALA A 90 -6.05 -21.31 -1.49
N ALA A 91 -5.11 -20.39 -1.48
CA ALA A 91 -4.34 -20.02 -2.68
C ALA A 91 -3.45 -21.18 -3.14
N SER A 92 -3.35 -21.42 -4.46
CA SER A 92 -2.48 -22.45 -5.02
C SER A 92 -1.05 -21.94 -5.17
N ALA A 93 -0.09 -22.58 -4.49
CA ALA A 93 1.33 -22.27 -4.60
C ALA A 93 1.84 -22.39 -6.06
N HIS A 94 1.30 -23.32 -6.85
CA HIS A 94 1.66 -23.53 -8.26
C HIS A 94 1.36 -22.30 -9.14
N ARG A 95 0.42 -21.44 -8.72
CA ARG A 95 0.01 -20.23 -9.45
C ARG A 95 0.80 -18.99 -9.06
N VAL A 96 1.75 -19.12 -8.15
CA VAL A 96 2.57 -18.00 -7.64
C VAL A 96 3.83 -17.82 -8.47
N ARG A 97 4.18 -16.55 -8.77
CA ARG A 97 5.46 -16.16 -9.39
C ARG A 97 6.03 -14.96 -8.65
N GLU A 98 7.34 -14.95 -8.54
CA GLU A 98 8.11 -13.93 -7.84
C GLU A 98 8.46 -12.76 -8.76
N GLN A 99 8.44 -11.55 -8.23
CA GLN A 99 8.87 -10.29 -8.87
C GLN A 99 9.59 -9.40 -7.87
N THR A 100 10.24 -8.35 -8.37
CA THR A 100 11.00 -7.43 -7.50
C THR A 100 10.10 -6.48 -6.72
N ASP A 101 8.98 -6.05 -7.28
CA ASP A 101 8.02 -5.14 -6.63
C ASP A 101 6.66 -5.14 -7.35
N LEU A 102 5.66 -4.48 -6.73
CA LEU A 102 4.31 -4.46 -7.27
C LEU A 102 4.15 -3.63 -8.54
N ILE A 103 5.02 -2.65 -8.77
CA ILE A 103 4.98 -1.88 -10.03
C ILE A 103 5.38 -2.79 -11.17
N GLN A 104 6.44 -3.59 -11.01
CA GLN A 104 6.84 -4.61 -11.97
C GLN A 104 5.73 -5.67 -12.15
N CYS A 105 5.10 -6.12 -11.06
CA CYS A 105 3.97 -7.04 -11.13
C CYS A 105 2.85 -6.48 -12.03
N LEU A 106 2.41 -5.25 -11.77
CA LEU A 106 1.37 -4.59 -12.57
C LEU A 106 1.79 -4.45 -14.03
N GLN A 107 3.01 -3.97 -14.29
CA GLN A 107 3.54 -3.78 -15.64
C GLN A 107 3.54 -5.10 -16.43
N LEU A 108 4.00 -6.18 -15.79
CA LEU A 108 4.03 -7.51 -16.41
C LEU A 108 2.61 -8.01 -16.73
N VAL A 109 1.68 -7.89 -15.78
CA VAL A 109 0.29 -8.30 -15.99
C VAL A 109 -0.34 -7.50 -17.13
N LEU A 110 -0.16 -6.18 -17.16
CA LEU A 110 -0.69 -5.33 -18.23
C LEU A 110 -0.04 -5.66 -19.60
N HIS A 111 1.27 -5.94 -19.60
CA HIS A 111 1.97 -6.34 -20.83
C HIS A 111 1.41 -7.64 -21.43
N LEU A 112 1.11 -8.62 -20.58
CA LEU A 112 0.61 -9.93 -21.02
C LEU A 112 -0.90 -9.94 -21.32
N ALA A 113 -1.68 -9.09 -20.65
CA ALA A 113 -3.14 -9.13 -20.68
C ALA A 113 -3.79 -8.06 -21.56
N THR A 114 -3.05 -7.01 -21.92
CA THR A 114 -3.60 -5.84 -22.64
C THR A 114 -2.67 -5.40 -23.77
N SER A 115 -3.22 -4.61 -24.68
CA SER A 115 -2.51 -3.99 -25.81
C SER A 115 -2.50 -2.48 -25.70
N ASP A 116 -1.68 -1.82 -26.51
CA ASP A 116 -1.66 -0.37 -26.65
C ASP A 116 -3.06 0.16 -27.00
N GLY A 117 -3.48 1.21 -26.27
CA GLY A 117 -4.79 1.82 -26.42
C GLY A 117 -5.93 1.12 -25.69
N ASP A 118 -5.71 -0.08 -25.13
CA ASP A 118 -6.73 -0.72 -24.29
C ASP A 118 -7.05 0.12 -23.05
N ALA A 119 -8.33 0.13 -22.68
CA ALA A 119 -8.80 0.84 -21.49
C ALA A 119 -8.65 -0.02 -20.24
N VAL A 120 -8.18 0.61 -19.17
CA VAL A 120 -8.03 0.02 -17.83
C VAL A 120 -8.77 0.91 -16.82
N ALA A 121 -9.74 0.32 -16.12
CA ALA A 121 -10.44 1.01 -15.04
C ALA A 121 -9.55 1.06 -13.78
N VAL A 122 -9.59 2.17 -13.06
CA VAL A 122 -8.84 2.37 -11.82
C VAL A 122 -9.62 3.25 -10.85
N GLN A 123 -9.63 2.87 -9.57
CA GLN A 123 -10.16 3.73 -8.52
C GLN A 123 -9.33 5.03 -8.48
N THR A 124 -9.97 6.17 -8.23
CA THR A 124 -9.27 7.44 -7.97
C THR A 124 -9.83 8.09 -6.70
N PRO A 125 -8.96 8.70 -5.86
CA PRO A 125 -7.51 8.80 -6.00
C PRO A 125 -6.81 7.43 -6.02
N ASP A 126 -5.64 7.32 -6.68
CA ASP A 126 -4.87 6.06 -6.72
C ASP A 126 -3.37 6.32 -6.58
N TYR A 127 -2.61 5.27 -6.33
CA TYR A 127 -1.16 5.31 -6.18
C TYR A 127 -0.48 5.86 -7.45
N PRO A 128 0.24 7.01 -7.38
CA PRO A 128 0.74 7.70 -8.56
C PRO A 128 1.56 6.85 -9.54
N PRO A 129 2.44 5.92 -9.08
CA PRO A 129 3.16 5.03 -9.97
C PRO A 129 2.26 4.08 -10.78
N PHE A 130 1.06 3.72 -10.30
CA PHE A 130 0.12 2.91 -11.08
C PHE A 130 -0.47 3.73 -12.23
N LEU A 131 -0.90 4.97 -11.95
CA LEU A 131 -1.36 5.90 -12.98
C LEU A 131 -0.28 6.21 -14.00
N ALA A 132 0.97 6.40 -13.55
CA ALA A 132 2.13 6.58 -14.41
C ALA A 132 2.40 5.34 -15.28
N THR A 133 2.28 4.14 -14.71
CA THR A 133 2.44 2.87 -15.44
C THR A 133 1.43 2.76 -16.58
N LEU A 134 0.14 3.01 -16.33
CA LEU A 134 -0.89 2.99 -17.38
C LEU A 134 -0.54 3.94 -18.53
N ARG A 135 -0.15 5.16 -18.19
CA ARG A 135 0.23 6.18 -19.18
C ARG A 135 1.47 5.79 -19.98
N THR A 136 2.55 5.36 -19.32
CA THR A 136 3.82 5.02 -19.98
C THR A 136 3.72 3.76 -20.82
N MET A 137 2.82 2.85 -20.47
CA MET A 137 2.51 1.66 -21.24
C MET A 137 1.43 1.89 -22.33
N ASN A 138 1.04 3.14 -22.55
CA ASN A 138 0.00 3.52 -23.53
C ASN A 138 -1.35 2.82 -23.29
N ARG A 139 -1.76 2.65 -22.01
CA ARG A 139 -3.11 2.19 -21.63
C ARG A 139 -3.98 3.39 -21.31
N ARG A 140 -5.21 3.41 -21.85
CA ARG A 140 -6.17 4.47 -21.53
C ARG A 140 -6.66 4.29 -20.11
N THR A 141 -6.31 5.22 -19.24
CA THR A 141 -6.82 5.24 -17.87
C THR A 141 -8.28 5.63 -17.86
N MET A 142 -9.13 4.79 -17.27
CA MET A 142 -10.54 5.08 -17.02
C MET A 142 -10.73 5.29 -15.52
N PRO A 143 -10.66 6.54 -15.04
CA PRO A 143 -10.79 6.81 -13.62
C PRO A 143 -12.23 6.56 -13.15
N VAL A 144 -12.35 5.92 -12.01
CA VAL A 144 -13.59 5.69 -11.27
C VAL A 144 -13.44 6.39 -9.93
N PRO A 145 -13.95 7.63 -9.78
CA PRO A 145 -13.82 8.38 -8.55
C PRO A 145 -14.47 7.66 -7.37
N MET A 146 -13.74 7.58 -6.26
CA MET A 146 -14.35 7.23 -4.98
C MET A 146 -15.17 8.41 -4.44
N LEU A 147 -16.25 8.10 -3.78
CA LEU A 147 -17.14 9.08 -3.15
C LEU A 147 -16.67 9.37 -1.73
N ASP A 148 -16.46 10.65 -1.42
CA ASP A 148 -16.22 11.12 -0.06
C ASP A 148 -17.59 11.39 0.59
N THR A 149 -18.00 10.52 1.51
CA THR A 149 -19.27 10.60 2.24
C THR A 149 -19.03 10.87 3.73
N ASP A 150 -20.06 11.23 4.47
CA ASP A 150 -19.95 11.47 5.90
C ASP A 150 -19.51 10.21 6.69
N ASP A 151 -19.83 9.01 6.15
CA ASP A 151 -19.47 7.73 6.72
C ASP A 151 -18.10 7.18 6.22
N GLY A 152 -17.37 7.95 5.42
CA GLY A 152 -16.09 7.55 4.83
C GLY A 152 -16.10 7.42 3.32
N TRP A 153 -15.00 6.95 2.79
CA TRP A 153 -14.81 6.74 1.37
C TRP A 153 -15.58 5.51 0.87
N ARG A 154 -16.27 5.64 -0.27
CA ARG A 154 -17.04 4.56 -0.89
C ARG A 154 -16.73 4.45 -2.37
N MET A 155 -16.88 3.25 -2.92
CA MET A 155 -16.80 3.01 -4.37
C MET A 155 -18.15 3.37 -5.03
N ASP A 156 -18.09 4.08 -6.15
CA ASP A 156 -19.27 4.29 -7.00
C ASP A 156 -19.40 3.13 -8.01
N PHE A 157 -20.16 2.10 -7.65
CA PHE A 157 -20.36 0.93 -8.50
C PHE A 157 -21.11 1.23 -9.80
N ALA A 158 -22.04 2.21 -9.78
CA ALA A 158 -22.76 2.61 -10.97
C ALA A 158 -21.85 3.34 -11.96
N ALA A 159 -20.98 4.21 -11.45
CA ALA A 159 -19.95 4.86 -12.26
C ALA A 159 -18.94 3.83 -12.81
N LEU A 160 -18.52 2.84 -12.00
CA LEU A 160 -17.65 1.76 -12.46
C LEU A 160 -18.27 0.97 -13.59
N ASP A 161 -19.50 0.49 -13.42
CA ASP A 161 -20.22 -0.29 -14.46
C ASP A 161 -20.35 0.50 -15.76
N THR A 162 -20.73 1.78 -15.65
CA THR A 162 -20.87 2.69 -16.79
C THR A 162 -19.54 2.96 -17.49
N ALA A 163 -18.48 3.24 -16.74
CA ALA A 163 -17.15 3.53 -17.29
C ALA A 163 -16.58 2.31 -18.03
N VAL A 164 -16.68 1.14 -17.40
CA VAL A 164 -16.22 -0.13 -17.98
C VAL A 164 -16.96 -0.44 -19.28
N LYS A 165 -18.28 -0.34 -19.29
CA LYS A 165 -19.11 -0.58 -20.48
C LYS A 165 -18.78 0.41 -21.60
N ARG A 166 -18.75 1.70 -21.29
CA ARG A 166 -18.52 2.77 -22.28
C ARG A 166 -17.15 2.70 -22.93
N ALA A 167 -16.11 2.40 -22.13
CA ALA A 167 -14.73 2.38 -22.60
C ALA A 167 -14.30 1.03 -23.16
N GLY A 168 -15.06 -0.04 -22.92
CA GLY A 168 -14.66 -1.42 -23.25
C GLY A 168 -13.40 -1.83 -22.49
N CYS A 169 -13.36 -1.55 -21.18
CA CYS A 169 -12.19 -1.84 -20.36
C CYS A 169 -11.83 -3.32 -20.42
N LYS A 170 -10.53 -3.61 -20.44
CA LYS A 170 -9.99 -4.99 -20.42
C LYS A 170 -9.62 -5.44 -19.02
N ALA A 171 -9.26 -4.50 -18.15
CA ALA A 171 -8.88 -4.77 -16.79
C ALA A 171 -9.41 -3.69 -15.83
N LEU A 172 -9.51 -4.08 -14.57
CA LEU A 172 -9.67 -3.20 -13.42
C LEU A 172 -8.44 -3.36 -12.51
N VAL A 173 -7.78 -2.27 -12.20
CA VAL A 173 -6.80 -2.22 -11.11
C VAL A 173 -7.57 -1.89 -9.83
N LEU A 174 -7.55 -2.82 -8.88
CA LEU A 174 -8.24 -2.74 -7.61
C LEU A 174 -7.21 -2.68 -6.48
N VAL A 175 -7.13 -1.57 -5.77
CA VAL A 175 -6.25 -1.42 -4.59
C VAL A 175 -7.08 -1.61 -3.32
N ASN A 176 -6.82 -2.69 -2.58
CA ASN A 176 -7.54 -2.98 -1.34
C ASN A 176 -6.66 -3.76 -0.35
N PRO A 177 -6.37 -3.22 0.85
CA PRO A 177 -6.77 -1.90 1.38
C PRO A 177 -6.25 -0.72 0.56
N HIS A 178 -7.05 0.33 0.49
CA HIS A 178 -6.86 1.39 -0.48
C HIS A 178 -5.83 2.45 -0.04
N ASN A 179 -4.88 2.74 -0.91
CA ASN A 179 -3.96 3.88 -0.80
C ASN A 179 -4.37 4.94 -1.84
N PRO A 180 -4.74 6.17 -1.43
CA PRO A 180 -4.34 6.82 -0.17
C PRO A 180 -5.39 6.85 0.94
N THR A 181 -6.64 6.45 0.71
CA THR A 181 -7.76 6.71 1.63
C THR A 181 -7.76 5.84 2.90
N GLY A 182 -7.02 4.73 2.91
CA GLY A 182 -7.00 3.77 4.02
C GLY A 182 -8.27 2.92 4.13
N ARG A 183 -9.16 2.94 3.13
CA ARG A 183 -10.41 2.17 3.12
C ARG A 183 -10.15 0.68 2.97
N VAL A 184 -10.90 -0.15 3.70
CA VAL A 184 -10.98 -1.60 3.52
C VAL A 184 -12.36 -1.94 2.98
N LEU A 185 -12.43 -2.48 1.76
CA LEU A 185 -13.70 -2.82 1.14
C LEU A 185 -14.36 -4.01 1.85
N THR A 186 -15.67 -3.93 2.05
CA THR A 186 -16.47 -4.99 2.65
C THR A 186 -16.69 -6.14 1.68
N ARG A 187 -17.17 -7.29 2.19
CA ARG A 187 -17.51 -8.43 1.33
C ARG A 187 -18.60 -8.10 0.31
N GLU A 188 -19.57 -7.28 0.71
CA GLU A 188 -20.65 -6.81 -0.16
C GLU A 188 -20.11 -5.92 -1.28
N GLU A 189 -19.25 -4.94 -0.94
CA GLU A 189 -18.59 -4.06 -1.92
C GLU A 189 -17.73 -4.86 -2.92
N LEU A 190 -16.94 -5.80 -2.42
CA LEU A 190 -16.14 -6.71 -3.25
C LEU A 190 -17.03 -7.60 -4.14
N GLY A 191 -18.20 -8.02 -3.64
CA GLY A 191 -19.20 -8.77 -4.38
C GLY A 191 -19.77 -7.99 -5.56
N GLU A 192 -20.06 -6.69 -5.39
CA GLU A 192 -20.51 -5.81 -6.47
C GLU A 192 -19.43 -5.66 -7.56
N ILE A 193 -18.16 -5.45 -7.15
CA ILE A 193 -17.05 -5.41 -8.10
C ILE A 193 -16.93 -6.73 -8.87
N ALA A 194 -17.05 -7.87 -8.18
CA ALA A 194 -16.97 -9.19 -8.81
C ALA A 194 -18.12 -9.39 -9.82
N ALA A 195 -19.33 -8.93 -9.49
CA ALA A 195 -20.48 -8.99 -10.40
C ALA A 195 -20.26 -8.14 -11.67
N ILE A 196 -19.71 -6.93 -11.52
CA ILE A 196 -19.34 -6.05 -12.65
C ILE A 196 -18.22 -6.70 -13.48
N ALA A 197 -17.16 -7.20 -12.84
CA ALA A 197 -16.06 -7.86 -13.51
C ALA A 197 -16.52 -9.07 -14.33
N ARG A 198 -17.43 -9.89 -13.79
CA ARG A 198 -18.04 -11.01 -14.49
C ARG A 198 -18.89 -10.55 -15.69
N ARG A 199 -19.72 -9.52 -15.50
CA ARG A 199 -20.63 -8.98 -16.55
C ARG A 199 -19.87 -8.49 -17.77
N HIS A 200 -18.72 -7.88 -17.57
CA HIS A 200 -17.91 -7.25 -18.61
C HIS A 200 -16.65 -8.03 -18.98
N ASP A 201 -16.50 -9.25 -18.46
CA ASP A 201 -15.32 -10.11 -18.67
C ASP A 201 -13.99 -9.39 -18.36
N LEU A 202 -13.93 -8.67 -17.24
CA LEU A 202 -12.72 -7.96 -16.84
C LEU A 202 -11.71 -8.88 -16.17
N LEU A 203 -10.45 -8.64 -16.50
CA LEU A 203 -9.35 -9.05 -15.62
C LEU A 203 -9.31 -8.11 -14.40
N VAL A 204 -9.26 -8.65 -13.19
CA VAL A 204 -9.04 -7.86 -11.97
C VAL A 204 -7.59 -8.02 -11.54
N VAL A 205 -6.86 -6.91 -11.52
CA VAL A 205 -5.51 -6.85 -10.94
C VAL A 205 -5.66 -6.30 -9.53
N SER A 206 -5.63 -7.21 -8.54
CA SER A 206 -5.85 -6.87 -7.14
C SER A 206 -4.54 -6.60 -6.44
N ASP A 207 -4.26 -5.32 -6.14
CA ASP A 207 -3.15 -4.93 -5.28
C ASP A 207 -3.56 -5.06 -3.82
N GLU A 208 -2.97 -6.04 -3.14
CA GLU A 208 -3.25 -6.39 -1.75
C GLU A 208 -2.04 -6.17 -0.83
N ILE A 209 -1.10 -5.28 -1.21
CA ILE A 209 0.14 -5.05 -0.46
C ILE A 209 -0.09 -4.55 0.98
N HIS A 210 -1.23 -3.91 1.23
CA HIS A 210 -1.64 -3.42 2.55
C HIS A 210 -2.54 -4.40 3.32
N ALA A 211 -2.79 -5.60 2.81
CA ALA A 211 -3.71 -6.58 3.38
C ALA A 211 -3.49 -6.83 4.88
N GLU A 212 -2.23 -6.95 5.29
CA GLU A 212 -1.85 -7.24 6.67
C GLU A 212 -1.77 -6.00 7.57
N LEU A 213 -2.21 -4.83 7.08
CA LEU A 213 -2.22 -3.56 7.82
C LEU A 213 -3.64 -3.05 8.11
N ALA A 214 -4.64 -3.93 8.06
CA ALA A 214 -6.01 -3.60 8.44
C ALA A 214 -6.16 -3.55 9.97
N TYR A 215 -6.90 -2.55 10.47
CA TYR A 215 -7.17 -2.35 11.90
C TYR A 215 -8.53 -2.94 12.29
N ALA A 216 -8.58 -3.61 13.44
CA ALA A 216 -9.86 -4.09 13.97
C ALA A 216 -10.88 -2.95 14.12
N PRO A 217 -12.16 -3.16 13.80
CA PRO A 217 -12.78 -4.43 13.43
C PRO A 217 -12.65 -4.82 11.95
N HIS A 218 -12.04 -3.98 11.11
CA HIS A 218 -11.91 -4.22 9.68
C HIS A 218 -10.94 -5.38 9.41
N ARG A 219 -11.23 -6.15 8.37
CA ARG A 219 -10.39 -7.28 7.92
C ARG A 219 -10.32 -7.28 6.41
N HIS A 220 -9.12 -7.45 5.90
CA HIS A 220 -8.93 -7.66 4.47
C HIS A 220 -9.53 -9.00 4.03
N ILE A 221 -10.14 -8.98 2.85
CA ILE A 221 -10.67 -10.16 2.16
C ILE A 221 -9.97 -10.22 0.81
N PRO A 222 -9.15 -11.24 0.51
CA PRO A 222 -8.55 -11.41 -0.80
C PRO A 222 -9.63 -11.48 -1.88
N PHE A 223 -9.53 -10.67 -2.93
CA PHE A 223 -10.58 -10.63 -3.95
C PHE A 223 -10.77 -11.99 -4.64
N ALA A 224 -9.67 -12.71 -4.87
CA ALA A 224 -9.71 -14.05 -5.45
C ALA A 224 -10.41 -15.11 -4.56
N SER A 225 -10.62 -14.82 -3.26
CA SER A 225 -11.28 -15.74 -2.34
C SER A 225 -12.82 -15.67 -2.34
N LEU A 226 -13.41 -14.71 -3.06
CA LEU A 226 -14.86 -14.48 -3.04
C LEU A 226 -15.65 -15.61 -3.69
N SER A 227 -15.15 -16.16 -4.80
CA SER A 227 -15.76 -17.26 -5.56
C SER A 227 -14.78 -17.82 -6.58
N ASP A 228 -15.11 -18.98 -7.14
CA ASP A 228 -14.35 -19.59 -8.23
C ASP A 228 -14.27 -18.69 -9.48
N ASP A 229 -15.33 -17.94 -9.77
CA ASP A 229 -15.34 -16.99 -10.88
C ASP A 229 -14.37 -15.82 -10.60
N ALA A 230 -14.42 -15.23 -9.41
CA ALA A 230 -13.47 -14.21 -8.99
C ALA A 230 -12.03 -14.73 -9.03
N ALA A 231 -11.79 -15.95 -8.52
CA ALA A 231 -10.46 -16.57 -8.55
C ALA A 231 -9.90 -16.67 -9.98
N ARG A 232 -10.72 -17.16 -10.95
CA ARG A 232 -10.29 -17.35 -12.34
C ARG A 232 -10.03 -16.06 -13.12
N ARG A 233 -10.53 -14.92 -12.68
CA ARG A 233 -10.34 -13.61 -13.35
C ARG A 233 -9.45 -12.65 -12.58
N THR A 234 -8.82 -13.10 -11.48
CA THR A 234 -7.98 -12.22 -10.64
C THR A 234 -6.52 -12.57 -10.74
N VAL A 235 -5.69 -11.54 -10.87
CA VAL A 235 -4.27 -11.60 -10.57
C VAL A 235 -4.04 -10.81 -9.29
N THR A 236 -3.62 -11.50 -8.22
CA THR A 236 -3.35 -10.87 -6.92
C THR A 236 -1.88 -10.51 -6.80
N LEU A 237 -1.61 -9.25 -6.46
CA LEU A 237 -0.27 -8.72 -6.22
C LEU A 237 -0.10 -8.46 -4.73
N THR A 238 0.98 -8.94 -4.13
CA THR A 238 1.28 -8.65 -2.73
C THR A 238 2.78 -8.76 -2.41
N SER A 239 3.14 -8.30 -1.21
CA SER A 239 4.52 -8.36 -0.71
C SER A 239 4.53 -8.17 0.81
N ALA A 240 5.50 -8.76 1.50
CA ALA A 240 5.78 -8.50 2.91
C ALA A 240 6.31 -7.07 3.17
N THR A 241 6.72 -6.35 2.12
CA THR A 241 7.50 -5.11 2.23
C THR A 241 6.78 -4.00 2.99
N LYS A 242 5.45 -3.88 2.87
CA LYS A 242 4.70 -2.84 3.61
C LYS A 242 4.37 -3.25 5.03
N ALA A 243 3.98 -4.51 5.24
CA ALA A 243 3.61 -4.99 6.57
C ALA A 243 4.81 -5.16 7.53
N PHE A 244 6.03 -5.32 6.99
CA PHE A 244 7.24 -5.60 7.77
C PHE A 244 8.39 -4.60 7.54
N ASN A 245 8.09 -3.47 6.89
CA ASN A 245 9.08 -2.39 6.63
C ASN A 245 10.30 -2.84 5.82
N LEU A 246 10.12 -3.62 4.76
CA LEU A 246 11.16 -4.26 3.95
C LEU A 246 11.24 -3.71 2.52
N ALA A 247 10.95 -2.44 2.27
CA ALA A 247 10.84 -1.88 0.92
C ALA A 247 12.12 -2.07 0.07
N ALA A 248 13.29 -1.98 0.70
CA ALA A 248 14.59 -2.12 0.01
C ALA A 248 14.92 -3.56 -0.41
N ILE A 249 14.25 -4.57 0.16
CA ILE A 249 14.49 -6.00 -0.14
C ILE A 249 14.03 -6.37 -1.55
N ARG A 250 13.10 -5.62 -2.14
CA ARG A 250 12.65 -5.79 -3.53
C ARG A 250 12.16 -7.20 -3.81
N CYS A 251 11.17 -7.66 -3.04
CA CYS A 251 10.57 -8.98 -3.17
C CYS A 251 9.04 -8.89 -3.10
N ALA A 252 8.39 -9.35 -4.14
CA ALA A 252 6.94 -9.40 -4.28
C ALA A 252 6.50 -10.73 -4.89
N VAL A 253 5.23 -11.06 -4.75
CA VAL A 253 4.63 -12.24 -5.37
C VAL A 253 3.36 -11.87 -6.12
N THR A 254 3.13 -12.57 -7.22
CA THR A 254 1.93 -12.50 -8.05
C THR A 254 1.26 -13.87 -8.08
N HIS A 255 0.00 -13.95 -7.69
CA HIS A 255 -0.81 -15.14 -7.87
C HIS A 255 -1.70 -14.98 -9.11
N TYR A 256 -1.51 -15.86 -10.10
CA TYR A 256 -2.24 -15.83 -11.38
C TYR A 256 -3.47 -16.73 -11.32
N GLY A 257 -4.65 -16.15 -11.21
CA GLY A 257 -5.92 -16.89 -11.30
C GLY A 257 -6.25 -17.38 -12.72
N PRO A 258 -6.11 -16.56 -13.78
CA PRO A 258 -6.39 -17.00 -15.16
C PRO A 258 -5.31 -17.94 -15.70
N ASP A 259 -5.69 -19.17 -16.10
CA ASP A 259 -4.77 -20.19 -16.65
C ASP A 259 -4.03 -19.69 -17.89
N ARG A 260 -4.75 -19.00 -18.79
CA ARG A 260 -4.13 -18.41 -19.99
C ARG A 260 -3.01 -17.43 -19.65
N LEU A 261 -3.23 -16.58 -18.65
CA LEU A 261 -2.25 -15.56 -18.29
C LEU A 261 -1.02 -16.17 -17.61
N LEU A 262 -1.23 -17.18 -16.77
CA LEU A 262 -0.14 -17.96 -16.18
C LEU A 262 0.70 -18.63 -17.27
N ALA A 263 0.06 -19.28 -18.25
CA ALA A 263 0.75 -19.92 -19.36
C ALA A 263 1.53 -18.91 -20.23
N LEU A 264 0.95 -17.73 -20.51
CA LEU A 264 1.64 -16.66 -21.24
C LEU A 264 2.87 -16.15 -20.47
N ARG A 265 2.75 -16.02 -19.15
CA ARG A 265 3.89 -15.62 -18.30
C ARG A 265 5.01 -16.66 -18.32
N ASP A 266 4.66 -17.95 -18.21
CA ASP A 266 5.64 -19.03 -18.15
C ASP A 266 6.30 -19.32 -19.50
N ALA A 267 5.67 -18.93 -20.60
CA ALA A 267 6.25 -18.99 -21.94
C ALA A 267 7.25 -17.87 -22.25
N GLN A 268 7.37 -16.86 -21.39
CA GLN A 268 8.36 -15.78 -21.60
C GLN A 268 9.78 -16.27 -21.30
N PRO A 269 10.81 -15.68 -21.93
CA PRO A 269 12.19 -15.98 -21.61
C PRO A 269 12.45 -15.79 -20.11
N PRO A 270 13.13 -16.74 -19.43
CA PRO A 270 13.26 -16.74 -17.97
C PRO A 270 13.81 -15.44 -17.37
N ASP A 271 14.79 -14.83 -18.07
CA ASP A 271 15.51 -13.66 -17.58
C ASP A 271 14.89 -12.33 -18.02
N LEU A 272 13.84 -12.36 -18.86
CA LEU A 272 13.24 -11.12 -19.41
C LEU A 272 12.78 -10.14 -18.31
N TYR A 273 12.27 -10.67 -17.22
CA TYR A 273 11.72 -9.86 -16.12
C TYR A 273 12.62 -9.85 -14.87
N GLY A 274 13.83 -10.40 -14.99
CA GLY A 274 14.76 -10.56 -13.88
C GLY A 274 14.30 -11.61 -12.86
N THR A 275 15.12 -11.79 -11.84
CA THR A 275 14.87 -12.72 -10.75
C THR A 275 14.94 -12.00 -9.40
N VAL A 276 14.24 -12.53 -8.42
CA VAL A 276 14.30 -12.03 -7.05
C VAL A 276 15.58 -12.51 -6.38
N SER A 277 16.26 -11.61 -5.67
CA SER A 277 17.44 -11.98 -4.89
C SER A 277 17.13 -13.05 -3.84
N PRO A 278 17.98 -14.08 -3.66
CA PRO A 278 17.84 -15.03 -2.55
C PRO A 278 17.73 -14.37 -1.17
N LEU A 279 18.42 -13.26 -0.94
CA LEU A 279 18.28 -12.48 0.30
C LEU A 279 16.87 -11.86 0.44
N GLY A 280 16.24 -11.47 -0.67
CA GLY A 280 14.85 -11.02 -0.70
C GLY A 280 13.87 -12.13 -0.31
N VAL A 281 14.13 -13.34 -0.81
CA VAL A 281 13.37 -14.54 -0.45
C VAL A 281 13.54 -14.85 1.04
N THR A 282 14.78 -14.91 1.54
CA THR A 282 15.10 -15.15 2.95
C THR A 282 14.40 -14.17 3.88
N ALA A 283 14.50 -12.87 3.58
CA ALA A 283 13.86 -11.83 4.38
C ALA A 283 12.33 -11.96 4.41
N THR A 284 11.72 -12.28 3.26
CA THR A 284 10.26 -12.43 3.15
C THR A 284 9.77 -13.67 3.89
N LEU A 285 10.48 -14.80 3.80
CA LEU A 285 10.19 -16.02 4.55
C LEU A 285 10.25 -15.76 6.05
N ALA A 286 11.36 -15.18 6.53
CA ALA A 286 11.53 -14.86 7.95
C ALA A 286 10.42 -13.92 8.48
N ALA A 287 10.00 -12.94 7.66
CA ALA A 287 8.90 -12.04 7.99
C ALA A 287 7.57 -12.80 8.12
N TRP A 288 7.22 -13.65 7.15
CA TRP A 288 5.95 -14.37 7.15
C TRP A 288 5.88 -15.51 8.17
N GLU A 289 7.01 -16.17 8.46
CA GLU A 289 7.05 -17.32 9.38
C GLU A 289 7.24 -16.89 10.84
N HIS A 290 8.00 -15.81 11.08
CA HIS A 290 8.45 -15.45 12.43
C HIS A 290 8.16 -13.99 12.81
N GLY A 291 7.64 -13.17 11.90
CA GLY A 291 7.43 -11.72 12.13
C GLY A 291 6.14 -11.34 12.85
N ASP A 292 5.24 -12.27 13.13
CA ASP A 292 3.89 -11.97 13.62
C ASP A 292 3.85 -11.25 14.97
N ALA A 293 4.78 -11.51 15.86
CA ALA A 293 4.86 -10.81 17.15
C ALA A 293 5.17 -9.32 16.94
N TRP A 294 6.20 -9.02 16.13
CA TRP A 294 6.57 -7.66 15.78
C TRP A 294 5.43 -6.94 15.04
N GLN A 295 4.72 -7.64 14.15
CA GLN A 295 3.60 -7.06 13.41
C GLN A 295 2.42 -6.69 14.32
N ARG A 296 2.13 -7.48 15.36
CA ARG A 296 1.10 -7.11 16.35
C ARG A 296 1.47 -5.84 17.11
N ASP A 297 2.73 -5.69 17.51
CA ASP A 297 3.23 -4.48 18.17
C ASP A 297 3.16 -3.28 17.20
N LEU A 298 3.58 -3.46 15.95
CA LEU A 298 3.44 -2.46 14.89
C LEU A 298 1.98 -2.00 14.76
N LEU A 299 1.03 -2.92 14.63
CA LEU A 299 -0.39 -2.57 14.48
C LEU A 299 -0.93 -1.81 15.70
N THR A 300 -0.45 -2.13 16.91
CA THR A 300 -0.79 -1.39 18.14
C THR A 300 -0.31 0.06 18.06
N VAL A 301 0.94 0.26 17.63
CA VAL A 301 1.52 1.60 17.44
C VAL A 301 0.79 2.37 16.35
N LEU A 302 0.55 1.74 15.22
CA LEU A 302 -0.13 2.38 14.09
C LEU A 302 -1.60 2.73 14.41
N ASP A 303 -2.34 1.87 15.12
CA ASP A 303 -3.71 2.18 15.56
C ASP A 303 -3.74 3.37 16.50
N ARG A 304 -2.80 3.43 17.46
CA ARG A 304 -2.61 4.61 18.32
C ARG A 304 -2.34 5.87 17.48
N ASN A 305 -1.40 5.78 16.55
CA ASN A 305 -0.96 6.91 15.74
C ASN A 305 -2.08 7.44 14.82
N ARG A 306 -2.84 6.56 14.13
CA ARG A 306 -3.97 7.00 13.30
C ARG A 306 -5.05 7.72 14.09
N ARG A 307 -5.35 7.22 15.31
CA ARG A 307 -6.32 7.88 16.22
C ARG A 307 -5.79 9.22 16.70
N ARG A 308 -4.49 9.32 16.97
CA ARG A 308 -3.86 10.58 17.35
C ARG A 308 -3.90 11.61 16.24
N VAL A 309 -3.59 11.20 15.00
CA VAL A 309 -3.75 12.06 13.79
C VAL A 309 -5.19 12.57 13.71
N HIS A 310 -6.15 11.66 13.76
CA HIS A 310 -7.57 12.00 13.64
C HIS A 310 -8.01 13.00 14.73
N ALA A 311 -7.65 12.76 15.98
CA ALA A 311 -7.97 13.66 17.10
C ALA A 311 -7.31 15.04 16.94
N ALA A 312 -6.02 15.06 16.59
CA ALA A 312 -5.29 16.33 16.44
C ALA A 312 -5.87 17.20 15.30
N LEU A 313 -6.22 16.58 14.18
CA LEU A 313 -6.80 17.30 13.05
C LEU A 313 -8.19 17.84 13.37
N ARG A 314 -9.05 17.02 13.99
CA ARG A 314 -10.39 17.45 14.40
C ARG A 314 -10.36 18.59 15.40
N ASP A 315 -9.45 18.53 16.37
CA ASP A 315 -9.41 19.48 17.49
C ASP A 315 -8.72 20.79 17.10
N ARG A 316 -7.72 20.75 16.19
CA ARG A 316 -6.90 21.91 15.82
C ARG A 316 -7.23 22.52 14.46
N LEU A 317 -7.79 21.71 13.56
CA LEU A 317 -8.14 22.11 12.17
C LEU A 317 -9.58 21.68 11.83
N PRO A 318 -10.60 22.14 12.59
CA PRO A 318 -11.98 21.66 12.43
C PRO A 318 -12.54 21.72 11.02
N PRO A 319 -12.18 22.68 10.13
CA PRO A 319 -12.64 22.69 8.76
C PRO A 319 -12.03 21.61 7.88
N LEU A 320 -10.84 21.06 8.23
CA LEU A 320 -10.17 20.02 7.46
C LEU A 320 -10.97 18.71 7.55
N ARG A 321 -11.23 18.08 6.40
CA ARG A 321 -11.92 16.78 6.37
C ARG A 321 -10.92 15.65 6.37
N HIS A 322 -11.18 14.66 7.21
CA HIS A 322 -10.34 13.47 7.33
C HIS A 322 -11.14 12.31 7.89
N HIS A 323 -11.10 11.18 7.22
CA HIS A 323 -11.64 9.91 7.72
C HIS A 323 -10.57 9.09 8.42
N LEU A 324 -10.93 8.44 9.53
CA LEU A 324 -10.03 7.56 10.26
C LEU A 324 -9.68 6.36 9.35
N PRO A 325 -8.40 6.15 8.96
CA PRO A 325 -8.04 5.05 8.09
C PRO A 325 -8.40 3.69 8.71
N GLU A 326 -8.98 2.79 7.92
CA GLU A 326 -9.33 1.42 8.32
C GLU A 326 -8.15 0.46 8.16
N ALA A 327 -7.17 0.86 7.36
CA ALA A 327 -5.92 0.16 7.13
C ALA A 327 -4.80 1.12 6.73
N THR A 328 -3.62 0.61 6.44
CA THR A 328 -2.42 1.34 6.04
C THR A 328 -1.80 2.16 7.18
N TYR A 329 -0.80 2.95 6.88
CA TYR A 329 -0.20 3.93 7.79
C TYR A 329 -0.18 5.34 7.17
N LEU A 330 -1.20 5.58 6.33
CA LEU A 330 -1.36 6.80 5.54
C LEU A 330 -2.69 7.46 5.88
N ALA A 331 -2.66 8.77 6.12
CA ALA A 331 -3.84 9.59 6.31
C ALA A 331 -4.03 10.49 5.08
N TRP A 332 -5.27 10.54 4.57
CA TRP A 332 -5.66 11.34 3.42
C TRP A 332 -6.48 12.54 3.89
N LEU A 333 -5.95 13.75 3.69
CA LEU A 333 -6.41 14.99 4.30
C LEU A 333 -6.97 15.91 3.23
N ASP A 334 -8.26 16.26 3.29
CA ASP A 334 -8.88 17.26 2.43
C ASP A 334 -8.73 18.65 3.07
N THR A 335 -7.84 19.46 2.53
CA THR A 335 -7.57 20.82 2.99
C THR A 335 -8.38 21.89 2.26
N ARG A 336 -9.19 21.52 1.26
CA ARG A 336 -9.98 22.47 0.46
C ARG A 336 -10.93 23.34 1.30
N PRO A 337 -11.56 22.82 2.38
CA PRO A 337 -12.39 23.65 3.25
C PRO A 337 -11.63 24.73 4.02
N LEU A 338 -10.29 24.68 4.07
CA LEU A 338 -9.47 25.72 4.70
C LEU A 338 -9.34 26.99 3.83
N GLY A 339 -9.72 26.92 2.53
CA GLY A 339 -9.70 28.08 1.63
C GLY A 339 -8.31 28.67 1.39
N LEU A 340 -7.26 27.84 1.38
CA LEU A 340 -5.88 28.30 1.20
C LEU A 340 -5.69 28.93 -0.18
N SER A 341 -4.93 30.02 -0.24
CA SER A 341 -4.62 30.76 -1.50
C SER A 341 -3.48 30.14 -2.31
N GLU A 342 -2.82 29.13 -1.77
CA GLU A 342 -1.68 28.44 -2.37
C GLU A 342 -1.77 26.90 -2.15
N PRO A 343 -1.01 26.10 -2.91
CA PRO A 343 -1.01 24.65 -2.71
C PRO A 343 -0.60 24.26 -1.28
N PRO A 344 -1.41 23.45 -0.57
CA PRO A 344 -1.16 23.11 0.84
C PRO A 344 0.17 22.41 1.05
N VAL A 345 0.63 21.59 0.10
CA VAL A 345 1.91 20.86 0.20
C VAL A 345 3.10 21.82 0.20
N GLU A 346 3.05 22.90 -0.61
CA GLU A 346 4.12 23.91 -0.68
C GLU A 346 4.14 24.75 0.59
N LYS A 347 2.97 25.17 1.07
CA LYS A 347 2.82 25.91 2.31
C LYS A 347 3.36 25.12 3.52
N VAL A 348 2.95 23.87 3.67
CA VAL A 348 3.38 23.02 4.79
C VAL A 348 4.90 22.77 4.74
N LEU A 349 5.47 22.59 3.55
CA LEU A 349 6.93 22.42 3.41
C LEU A 349 7.69 23.71 3.76
N ARG A 350 7.28 24.83 3.20
CA ARG A 350 7.97 26.12 3.37
C ARG A 350 7.89 26.65 4.80
N ASP A 351 6.66 26.74 5.34
CA ASP A 351 6.38 27.42 6.62
C ASP A 351 6.41 26.44 7.81
N GLY A 352 6.03 25.17 7.58
CA GLY A 352 6.01 24.14 8.61
C GLY A 352 7.26 23.27 8.67
N ARG A 353 8.08 23.29 7.62
CA ARG A 353 9.24 22.38 7.49
C ARG A 353 8.81 20.93 7.69
N VAL A 354 7.68 20.56 7.05
CA VAL A 354 7.17 19.19 6.99
C VAL A 354 6.98 18.80 5.52
N LEU A 355 7.57 17.70 5.11
CA LEU A 355 7.40 17.15 3.76
C LEU A 355 6.27 16.10 3.76
N LEU A 356 5.19 16.41 3.06
CA LEU A 356 4.04 15.52 2.79
C LEU A 356 3.96 15.21 1.29
N ASP A 357 3.14 14.24 0.91
CA ASP A 357 2.75 14.11 -0.50
C ASP A 357 1.52 15.01 -0.78
N GLY A 358 1.60 15.77 -1.87
CA GLY A 358 0.44 16.51 -2.40
C GLY A 358 -0.51 15.59 -3.17
N GLY A 359 -1.78 15.96 -3.23
CA GLY A 359 -2.84 15.12 -3.83
C GLY A 359 -2.79 15.03 -5.35
N THR A 360 -2.41 16.10 -6.07
CA THR A 360 -2.46 16.19 -7.53
C THR A 360 -1.97 14.94 -8.29
N PRO A 361 -0.84 14.29 -7.91
CA PRO A 361 -0.37 13.10 -8.60
C PRO A 361 -1.26 11.86 -8.45
N PHE A 362 -2.18 11.84 -7.46
CA PHE A 362 -3.08 10.72 -7.19
C PHE A 362 -4.28 10.62 -8.12
N GLY A 363 -4.45 11.58 -9.02
CA GLY A 363 -5.48 11.56 -10.04
C GLY A 363 -6.40 12.78 -10.03
N PRO A 364 -7.42 12.78 -10.90
CA PRO A 364 -8.41 13.87 -10.96
C PRO A 364 -9.03 14.12 -9.59
N ASP A 365 -9.42 15.37 -9.34
CA ASP A 365 -10.13 15.82 -8.14
C ASP A 365 -9.35 15.66 -6.81
N SER A 366 -8.04 15.40 -6.91
CA SER A 366 -7.16 15.24 -5.74
C SER A 366 -6.37 16.52 -5.39
N ASP A 367 -6.56 17.61 -6.12
CA ASP A 367 -5.98 18.91 -5.78
C ASP A 367 -6.50 19.39 -4.42
N GLY A 368 -5.61 19.97 -3.62
CA GLY A 368 -5.95 20.40 -2.27
C GLY A 368 -5.97 19.26 -1.23
N PHE A 369 -5.62 18.04 -1.62
CA PHE A 369 -5.40 16.96 -0.66
C PHE A 369 -3.92 16.84 -0.28
N LEU A 370 -3.69 16.26 0.91
CA LEU A 370 -2.37 15.88 1.40
C LEU A 370 -2.41 14.42 1.87
N ARG A 371 -1.32 13.67 1.61
CA ARG A 371 -1.13 12.36 2.22
C ARG A 371 -0.04 12.43 3.28
N LEU A 372 -0.39 12.06 4.52
CA LEU A 372 0.49 12.04 5.68
C LEU A 372 0.78 10.59 6.09
N ASN A 373 2.07 10.23 6.13
CA ASN A 373 2.55 8.97 6.69
C ASN A 373 2.71 9.11 8.21
N PHE A 374 1.99 8.30 8.98
CA PHE A 374 2.04 8.31 10.45
C PHE A 374 2.82 7.12 11.05
N ALA A 375 3.57 6.36 10.23
CA ALA A 375 4.39 5.24 10.71
C ALA A 375 5.74 5.74 11.25
N THR A 376 5.67 6.38 12.40
CA THR A 376 6.81 6.94 13.13
C THR A 376 6.58 6.86 14.64
N SER A 377 7.59 7.18 15.45
CA SER A 377 7.44 7.24 16.90
C SER A 377 6.45 8.32 17.33
N ARG A 378 5.89 8.18 18.52
CA ARG A 378 4.94 9.15 19.08
C ARG A 378 5.50 10.56 19.08
N GLN A 379 6.73 10.74 19.55
CA GLN A 379 7.38 12.05 19.66
C GLN A 379 7.51 12.74 18.28
N VAL A 380 7.96 11.99 17.27
CA VAL A 380 8.11 12.51 15.91
C VAL A 380 6.75 12.86 15.30
N LEU A 381 5.73 12.03 15.55
CA LEU A 381 4.37 12.30 15.07
C LEU A 381 3.78 13.57 15.69
N GLU A 382 3.96 13.78 16.99
CA GLU A 382 3.48 15.00 17.65
C GLU A 382 4.12 16.25 17.04
N GLU A 383 5.43 16.25 16.83
CA GLU A 383 6.15 17.36 16.20
C GLU A 383 5.63 17.63 14.77
N ILE A 384 5.37 16.59 13.98
CA ILE A 384 4.77 16.73 12.64
C ILE A 384 3.39 17.38 12.75
N LEU A 385 2.53 16.87 13.63
CA LEU A 385 1.17 17.37 13.81
C LEU A 385 1.13 18.82 14.34
N ASP A 386 2.04 19.17 15.24
CA ASP A 386 2.16 20.53 15.77
C ASP A 386 2.52 21.53 14.66
N ARG A 387 3.50 21.18 13.83
CA ARG A 387 3.92 22.01 12.68
C ARG A 387 2.82 22.15 11.63
N VAL A 388 2.18 21.05 11.26
CA VAL A 388 1.08 21.05 10.29
C VAL A 388 -0.09 21.87 10.79
N ALA A 389 -0.51 21.69 12.04
CA ALA A 389 -1.64 22.41 12.61
C ALA A 389 -1.38 23.92 12.73
N ARG A 390 -0.17 24.33 13.13
CA ARG A 390 0.22 25.74 13.19
C ARG A 390 0.10 26.42 11.83
N VAL A 391 0.61 25.76 10.76
CA VAL A 391 0.66 26.35 9.41
C VAL A 391 -0.72 26.38 8.75
N LEU A 392 -1.48 25.30 8.86
CA LEU A 392 -2.80 25.20 8.23
C LEU A 392 -3.90 25.89 9.03
N GLY A 393 -3.72 26.07 10.35
CA GLY A 393 -4.65 26.77 11.22
C GLY A 393 -4.53 28.30 11.21
N GLY A 394 -3.60 28.88 10.45
CA GLY A 394 -3.44 30.32 10.32
C GLY A 394 -2.86 31.03 11.55
N GLN A 395 -2.28 30.30 12.49
CA GLN A 395 -1.53 30.92 13.59
C GLN A 395 -0.12 31.27 13.04
N GLU A 396 0.05 32.51 12.62
CA GLU A 396 1.38 33.10 12.44
C GLU A 396 2.08 33.13 13.81
N GLY A 397 3.22 32.46 13.91
CA GLY A 397 4.07 32.44 15.09
C GLY A 397 4.97 33.64 15.21
#